data_e80bdbc73f071a4bcfdc42ee795e79d5
#
_entry.id   e80bdbc73f071a4bcfdc42ee795e79d5
#
_cell.length_a   1.000
_cell.length_b   1.000
_cell.length_c   1.000
_cell.angle_alpha   90.00
_cell.angle_beta   90.00
_cell.angle_gamma   90.00
#
_symmetry.space_group_name_H-M   'P 1'
#
loop_
_entity.id
_entity.type
_entity.pdbx_description
1 polymer ?
#
loop_
_entity_poly.entity_id
_entity_poly.type
_entity_poly.pdbx_seq_one_letter_code
_entity_poly.pdbx_strand_id
1 'polypeptide(L)'
;RYESKAIQDEAYDTMLRLIKDNPLQALEFLKKNADKFSGMKRLEIRAKIVEKLDSYGKEFLTRQTFEGEYANFEEPSDSNGFTLLNIDKIEAMISYIAEKVSNLFKVKLMKMLWYSDVLSFIENGRSMTGMVYRHEPMGALPVGHYSLMNLENLNVQEEMSYNYDTMLHVYPTANMDYSVLSDGEKAILDKVITKFKDYKAKEIVDYMHDERAYGETKSGEIIPFSLAKEIRVF
;
A
#
# COMPACT_ATOMS: atom_id res chain seq x y z
N ARG A 1 2.04 11.74 -35.93
CA ARG A 1 3.25 11.76 -36.78
C ARG A 1 4.52 11.62 -35.96
N TYR A 2 4.56 12.16 -34.74
CA TYR A 2 5.71 12.06 -33.82
C TYR A 2 5.73 10.73 -33.07
N GLU A 3 4.61 10.08 -32.86
CA GLU A 3 4.54 8.80 -32.15
C GLU A 3 4.97 7.60 -33.01
N SER A 4 5.05 7.75 -34.32
CA SER A 4 5.19 6.58 -35.19
C SER A 4 6.50 6.44 -35.97
N LYS A 5 7.33 7.47 -36.22
CA LYS A 5 8.59 7.34 -37.02
C LYS A 5 9.59 8.49 -37.01
N ALA A 6 9.43 9.55 -36.23
CA ALA A 6 10.40 10.66 -36.20
C ALA A 6 11.25 10.61 -34.93
N ILE A 7 12.57 10.87 -35.10
CA ILE A 7 13.45 11.13 -33.96
C ILE A 7 12.93 12.40 -33.27
N GLN A 8 12.48 12.27 -32.03
CA GLN A 8 12.03 13.40 -31.23
C GLN A 8 13.23 14.16 -30.71
N ASP A 9 13.20 15.49 -30.78
CA ASP A 9 14.12 16.35 -30.06
C ASP A 9 13.95 16.09 -28.56
N GLU A 10 15.02 15.94 -27.79
CA GLU A 10 15.09 15.64 -26.38
C GLU A 10 14.25 16.64 -25.56
N ALA A 11 14.26 17.91 -25.92
CA ALA A 11 13.45 18.94 -25.30
C ALA A 11 11.93 18.71 -25.53
N TYR A 12 11.57 18.23 -26.70
CA TYR A 12 10.19 17.94 -27.07
C TYR A 12 9.68 16.66 -26.38
N ASP A 13 10.52 15.63 -26.30
CA ASP A 13 10.21 14.41 -25.56
C ASP A 13 10.04 14.69 -24.07
N THR A 14 10.93 15.48 -23.49
CA THR A 14 10.84 15.93 -22.09
C THR A 14 9.52 16.69 -21.82
N MET A 15 9.14 17.61 -22.73
CA MET A 15 7.89 18.36 -22.61
C MET A 15 6.68 17.45 -22.72
N LEU A 16 6.66 16.49 -23.64
CA LEU A 16 5.57 15.53 -23.78
C LEU A 16 5.44 14.62 -22.55
N ARG A 17 6.56 14.19 -21.97
CA ARG A 17 6.58 13.43 -20.71
C ARG A 17 6.02 14.25 -19.56
N LEU A 18 6.48 15.48 -19.38
CA LEU A 18 5.95 16.38 -18.36
C LEU A 18 4.44 16.59 -18.46
N ILE A 19 3.92 16.78 -19.70
CA ILE A 19 2.46 16.91 -19.93
C ILE A 19 1.74 15.60 -19.65
N LYS A 20 2.35 14.46 -20.01
CA LYS A 20 1.77 13.13 -19.78
C LYS A 20 1.67 12.82 -18.28
N ASP A 21 2.70 13.18 -17.52
CA ASP A 21 2.85 12.83 -16.11
C ASP A 21 2.26 13.90 -15.17
N ASN A 22 1.98 15.11 -15.68
CA ASN A 22 1.37 16.20 -14.93
C ASN A 22 0.08 16.69 -15.61
N PRO A 23 -1.08 16.18 -15.17
CA PRO A 23 -2.36 16.53 -15.79
C PRO A 23 -2.76 18.01 -15.64
N LEU A 24 -2.23 18.74 -14.63
CA LEU A 24 -2.44 20.20 -14.52
C LEU A 24 -1.72 20.95 -15.65
N GLN A 25 -0.48 20.59 -15.92
CA GLN A 25 0.28 21.17 -17.05
C GLN A 25 -0.35 20.80 -18.40
N ALA A 26 -0.86 19.59 -18.54
CA ALA A 26 -1.62 19.18 -19.73
C ALA A 26 -2.86 20.04 -19.95
N LEU A 27 -3.60 20.37 -18.87
CA LEU A 27 -4.77 21.23 -18.94
C LEU A 27 -4.42 22.68 -19.33
N GLU A 28 -3.34 23.22 -18.76
CA GLU A 28 -2.85 24.56 -19.13
C GLU A 28 -2.38 24.63 -20.58
N PHE A 29 -1.65 23.60 -21.04
CA PHE A 29 -1.22 23.49 -22.43
C PHE A 29 -2.42 23.44 -23.38
N LEU A 30 -3.45 22.66 -23.06
CA LEU A 30 -4.70 22.60 -23.84
C LEU A 30 -5.40 23.95 -23.91
N LYS A 31 -5.44 24.69 -22.78
CA LYS A 31 -6.02 26.03 -22.72
C LYS A 31 -5.25 27.03 -23.61
N LYS A 32 -3.90 27.04 -23.50
CA LYS A 32 -3.05 27.97 -24.26
C LYS A 32 -3.05 27.70 -25.77
N ASN A 33 -3.35 26.47 -26.19
CA ASN A 33 -3.38 26.07 -27.59
C ASN A 33 -4.78 25.67 -28.06
N ALA A 34 -5.81 26.22 -27.47
CA ALA A 34 -7.20 25.85 -27.74
C ALA A 34 -7.62 26.04 -29.21
N ASP A 35 -7.04 27.04 -29.88
CA ASP A 35 -7.22 27.37 -31.29
C ASP A 35 -6.67 26.32 -32.26
N LYS A 36 -5.71 25.52 -31.82
CA LYS A 36 -5.07 24.45 -32.63
C LYS A 36 -5.86 23.14 -32.67
N PHE A 37 -6.90 23.02 -31.86
CA PHE A 37 -7.73 21.85 -31.77
C PHE A 37 -9.18 22.15 -32.20
N SER A 38 -9.80 21.22 -32.95
CA SER A 38 -11.24 21.30 -33.19
C SER A 38 -12.02 21.25 -31.88
N GLY A 39 -13.20 21.84 -31.84
CA GLY A 39 -14.03 21.87 -30.63
C GLY A 39 -14.28 20.49 -30.02
N MET A 40 -14.62 19.52 -30.87
CA MET A 40 -14.82 18.12 -30.44
C MET A 40 -13.55 17.48 -29.86
N LYS A 41 -12.42 17.65 -30.54
CA LYS A 41 -11.13 17.06 -30.11
C LYS A 41 -10.67 17.69 -28.78
N ARG A 42 -10.88 18.99 -28.61
CA ARG A 42 -10.58 19.70 -27.36
C ARG A 42 -11.42 19.17 -26.19
N LEU A 43 -12.71 18.91 -26.40
CA LEU A 43 -13.57 18.34 -25.37
C LEU A 43 -13.14 16.91 -24.97
N GLU A 44 -12.82 16.08 -25.97
CA GLU A 44 -12.30 14.72 -25.73
C GLU A 44 -11.01 14.73 -24.91
N ILE A 45 -10.03 15.54 -25.31
CA ILE A 45 -8.73 15.66 -24.59
C ILE A 45 -8.97 16.19 -23.18
N ARG A 46 -9.81 17.23 -23.03
CA ARG A 46 -10.13 17.79 -21.71
C ARG A 46 -10.76 16.74 -20.79
N ALA A 47 -11.70 15.93 -21.29
CA ALA A 47 -12.35 14.89 -20.49
C ALA A 47 -11.32 13.90 -19.94
N LYS A 48 -10.39 13.42 -20.78
CA LYS A 48 -9.30 12.52 -20.35
C LYS A 48 -8.36 13.15 -19.33
N ILE A 49 -8.05 14.44 -19.48
CA ILE A 49 -7.21 15.16 -18.52
C ILE A 49 -7.92 15.30 -17.18
N VAL A 50 -9.22 15.65 -17.19
CA VAL A 50 -10.03 15.80 -15.96
C VAL A 50 -10.15 14.45 -15.22
N GLU A 51 -10.40 13.36 -15.93
CA GLU A 51 -10.42 12.00 -15.37
C GLU A 51 -9.08 11.65 -14.69
N LYS A 52 -7.97 11.96 -15.35
CA LYS A 52 -6.64 11.75 -14.78
C LYS A 52 -6.36 12.68 -13.58
N LEU A 53 -6.85 13.91 -13.59
CA LEU A 53 -6.75 14.84 -12.47
C LEU A 53 -7.52 14.35 -11.24
N ASP A 54 -8.71 13.79 -11.46
CA ASP A 54 -9.55 13.25 -10.39
C ASP A 54 -8.87 12.06 -9.73
N SER A 55 -8.35 11.12 -10.53
CA SER A 55 -7.58 9.98 -10.03
C SER A 55 -6.32 10.41 -9.26
N TYR A 56 -5.53 11.33 -9.82
CA TYR A 56 -4.33 11.87 -9.16
C TYR A 56 -4.67 12.58 -7.84
N GLY A 57 -5.76 13.33 -7.82
CA GLY A 57 -6.22 14.02 -6.61
C GLY A 57 -6.63 13.05 -5.50
N LYS A 58 -7.31 11.97 -5.83
CA LYS A 58 -7.68 10.91 -4.88
C LYS A 58 -6.44 10.21 -4.32
N GLU A 59 -5.53 9.77 -5.18
CA GLU A 59 -4.28 9.15 -4.76
C GLU A 59 -3.49 10.05 -3.80
N PHE A 60 -3.33 11.33 -4.17
CA PHE A 60 -2.64 12.30 -3.32
C PHE A 60 -3.32 12.44 -1.95
N LEU A 61 -4.64 12.63 -1.91
CA LEU A 61 -5.37 12.82 -0.66
C LEU A 61 -5.35 11.58 0.23
N THR A 62 -5.51 10.39 -0.33
CA THR A 62 -5.49 9.14 0.44
C THR A 62 -4.12 8.88 1.03
N ARG A 63 -3.04 9.13 0.28
CA ARG A 63 -1.66 9.04 0.77
C ARG A 63 -1.38 10.05 1.87
N GLN A 64 -1.72 11.33 1.68
CA GLN A 64 -1.54 12.38 2.69
C GLN A 64 -2.32 12.07 3.98
N THR A 65 -3.52 11.51 3.88
CA THR A 65 -4.29 11.09 5.06
C THR A 65 -3.57 9.98 5.83
N PHE A 66 -3.06 8.96 5.13
CA PHE A 66 -2.33 7.87 5.75
C PHE A 66 -0.98 8.32 6.33
N GLU A 67 -0.21 9.14 5.60
CA GLU A 67 1.05 9.73 6.08
C GLU A 67 0.84 10.57 7.34
N GLY A 68 -0.25 11.33 7.41
CA GLY A 68 -0.60 12.13 8.59
C GLY A 68 -0.74 11.33 9.88
N GLU A 69 -1.19 10.07 9.80
CA GLU A 69 -1.26 9.14 10.95
C GLU A 69 0.14 8.80 11.50
N TYR A 70 1.19 8.98 10.68
CA TYR A 70 2.58 8.68 11.00
C TYR A 70 3.42 9.92 11.37
N ALA A 71 2.81 11.11 11.51
CA ALA A 71 3.52 12.35 11.85
C ALA A 71 4.37 12.27 13.15
N ASN A 72 4.03 11.36 14.06
CA ASN A 72 4.80 11.11 15.28
C ASN A 72 5.85 9.99 15.14
N PHE A 73 6.05 9.42 13.95
CA PHE A 73 6.93 8.29 13.68
C PHE A 73 7.89 8.56 12.50
N GLU A 74 8.25 9.83 12.29
CA GLU A 74 9.10 10.27 11.18
C GLU A 74 10.58 9.87 11.34
N GLU A 75 10.99 9.46 12.56
CA GLU A 75 12.35 9.03 12.82
C GLU A 75 12.44 7.50 12.99
N PRO A 76 13.53 6.86 12.48
CA PRO A 76 13.77 5.45 12.72
C PRO A 76 13.85 5.13 14.23
N SER A 77 13.01 4.21 14.66
CA SER A 77 12.91 3.83 16.07
C SER A 77 12.47 2.38 16.23
N ASP A 78 12.48 1.88 17.45
CA ASP A 78 11.96 0.55 17.77
C ASP A 78 10.45 0.39 17.44
N SER A 79 9.71 1.51 17.43
CA SER A 79 8.29 1.51 17.11
C SER A 79 7.99 1.19 15.63
N ASN A 80 8.87 1.60 14.71
CA ASN A 80 8.73 1.39 13.26
C ASN A 80 9.76 0.40 12.68
N GLY A 81 10.45 -0.34 13.56
CA GLY A 81 11.46 -1.31 13.16
C GLY A 81 12.65 -0.66 12.44
N PHE A 82 13.04 0.54 12.86
CA PHE A 82 14.15 1.34 12.31
C PHE A 82 14.04 1.61 10.80
N THR A 83 12.82 1.70 10.27
CA THR A 83 12.52 1.98 8.86
C THR A 83 11.53 3.14 8.78
N LEU A 84 11.71 4.03 7.81
CA LEU A 84 10.73 5.07 7.52
C LEU A 84 9.54 4.49 6.75
N LEU A 85 8.37 5.09 6.95
CA LEU A 85 7.14 4.69 6.25
C LEU A 85 7.37 4.73 4.73
N ASN A 86 7.05 3.64 4.06
CA ASN A 86 7.14 3.52 2.61
C ASN A 86 5.83 2.99 2.02
N ILE A 87 4.99 3.90 1.55
CA ILE A 87 3.64 3.57 1.04
C ILE A 87 3.71 2.73 -0.23
N ASP A 88 4.63 3.01 -1.16
CA ASP A 88 4.77 2.23 -2.40
C ASP A 88 5.09 0.77 -2.08
N LYS A 89 5.95 0.55 -1.10
CA LYS A 89 6.29 -0.79 -0.64
C LYS A 89 5.12 -1.48 0.06
N ILE A 90 4.35 -0.75 0.86
CA ILE A 90 3.14 -1.26 1.51
C ILE A 90 2.11 -1.71 0.47
N GLU A 91 1.83 -0.88 -0.54
CA GLU A 91 0.89 -1.18 -1.61
C GLU A 91 1.33 -2.42 -2.42
N ALA A 92 2.61 -2.48 -2.79
CA ALA A 92 3.19 -3.63 -3.47
C ALA A 92 3.12 -4.92 -2.63
N MET A 93 3.44 -4.82 -1.34
CA MET A 93 3.38 -5.95 -0.40
C MET A 93 1.95 -6.48 -0.25
N ILE A 94 0.96 -5.60 -0.10
CA ILE A 94 -0.46 -5.96 0.00
C ILE A 94 -0.92 -6.67 -1.27
N SER A 95 -0.61 -6.11 -2.44
CA SER A 95 -0.97 -6.72 -3.73
C SER A 95 -0.29 -8.07 -3.94
N TYR A 96 0.99 -8.19 -3.56
CA TYR A 96 1.74 -9.45 -3.65
C TYR A 96 1.14 -10.56 -2.79
N ILE A 97 0.69 -10.22 -1.57
CA ILE A 97 -0.02 -11.17 -0.69
C ILE A 97 -1.36 -11.54 -1.31
N ALA A 98 -2.11 -10.56 -1.84
CA ALA A 98 -3.42 -10.78 -2.44
C ALA A 98 -3.38 -11.68 -3.69
N GLU A 99 -2.29 -11.65 -4.48
CA GLU A 99 -2.11 -12.58 -5.61
C GLU A 99 -2.01 -14.05 -5.19
N LYS A 100 -1.49 -14.31 -3.99
CA LYS A 100 -1.13 -15.67 -3.54
C LYS A 100 -2.06 -16.22 -2.46
N VAL A 101 -2.92 -15.39 -1.88
CA VAL A 101 -3.83 -15.75 -0.79
C VAL A 101 -5.27 -15.56 -1.22
N SER A 102 -5.98 -16.66 -1.42
CA SER A 102 -7.42 -16.63 -1.70
C SER A 102 -8.19 -16.12 -0.47
N ASN A 103 -9.26 -15.37 -0.70
CA ASN A 103 -10.13 -14.83 0.35
C ASN A 103 -9.35 -14.02 1.40
N LEU A 104 -8.53 -13.07 0.91
CA LEU A 104 -7.74 -12.21 1.77
C LEU A 104 -8.60 -11.06 2.32
N PHE A 105 -9.14 -11.23 3.50
CA PHE A 105 -9.87 -10.19 4.21
C PHE A 105 -8.95 -9.37 5.13
N LYS A 106 -9.36 -8.11 5.40
CA LYS A 106 -8.60 -7.13 6.20
C LYS A 106 -7.98 -7.74 7.46
N VAL A 107 -8.74 -8.48 8.27
CA VAL A 107 -8.23 -9.05 9.54
C VAL A 107 -7.01 -9.92 9.31
N LYS A 108 -7.08 -10.84 8.35
CA LYS A 108 -5.97 -11.73 7.99
C LYS A 108 -4.80 -10.95 7.42
N LEU A 109 -5.06 -10.02 6.49
CA LEU A 109 -4.03 -9.18 5.90
C LEU A 109 -3.24 -8.43 6.96
N MET A 110 -3.90 -7.76 7.92
CA MET A 110 -3.21 -6.99 8.96
C MET A 110 -2.20 -7.84 9.76
N LYS A 111 -2.52 -9.10 10.03
CA LYS A 111 -1.60 -10.01 10.73
C LYS A 111 -0.43 -10.42 9.82
N MET A 112 -0.71 -10.70 8.56
CA MET A 112 0.35 -11.06 7.60
C MET A 112 1.32 -9.89 7.40
N LEU A 113 0.84 -8.63 7.39
CA LEU A 113 1.69 -7.44 7.34
C LEU A 113 2.61 -7.37 8.56
N TRP A 114 2.06 -7.53 9.76
CA TRP A 114 2.86 -7.53 10.99
C TRP A 114 3.93 -8.63 10.97
N TYR A 115 3.57 -9.87 10.63
CA TYR A 115 4.54 -10.98 10.57
C TYR A 115 5.62 -10.74 9.52
N SER A 116 5.30 -10.11 8.40
CA SER A 116 6.28 -9.79 7.34
C SER A 116 7.29 -8.75 7.80
N ASP A 117 6.82 -7.67 8.45
CA ASP A 117 7.69 -6.64 9.00
C ASP A 117 8.56 -7.17 10.15
N VAL A 118 7.98 -7.98 11.03
CA VAL A 118 8.72 -8.59 12.15
C VAL A 118 9.76 -9.59 11.65
N LEU A 119 9.41 -10.45 10.68
CA LEU A 119 10.36 -11.40 10.13
C LEU A 119 11.50 -10.68 9.40
N SER A 120 11.21 -9.60 8.66
CA SER A 120 12.23 -8.73 8.09
C SER A 120 13.14 -8.12 9.17
N PHE A 121 12.55 -7.66 10.27
CA PHE A 121 13.31 -7.11 11.38
C PHE A 121 14.23 -8.15 12.04
N ILE A 122 13.77 -9.39 12.22
CA ILE A 122 14.59 -10.48 12.76
C ILE A 122 15.75 -10.84 11.82
N GLU A 123 15.48 -10.94 10.51
CA GLU A 123 16.48 -11.39 9.54
C GLU A 123 17.46 -10.26 9.13
N ASN A 124 16.99 -9.01 9.06
CA ASN A 124 17.72 -7.88 8.46
C ASN A 124 17.99 -6.72 9.43
N GLY A 125 17.50 -6.78 10.68
CA GLY A 125 17.63 -5.71 11.68
C GLY A 125 16.73 -4.50 11.44
N ARG A 126 15.81 -4.56 10.47
CA ARG A 126 14.84 -3.51 10.14
C ARG A 126 13.54 -4.06 9.58
N SER A 127 12.44 -3.37 9.84
CA SER A 127 11.15 -3.71 9.21
C SER A 127 11.19 -3.45 7.70
N MET A 128 10.25 -4.01 6.97
CA MET A 128 10.15 -3.86 5.52
C MET A 128 9.52 -2.52 5.14
N THR A 129 8.51 -2.08 5.88
CA THR A 129 7.60 -1.00 5.48
C THR A 129 7.69 0.26 6.32
N GLY A 130 8.21 0.18 7.55
CA GLY A 130 8.17 1.28 8.52
C GLY A 130 6.80 1.46 9.19
N MET A 131 5.87 0.53 9.02
CA MET A 131 4.60 0.57 9.74
C MET A 131 4.80 0.38 11.23
N VAL A 132 3.98 1.09 12.00
CA VAL A 132 3.89 1.01 13.46
C VAL A 132 2.64 0.22 13.82
N TYR A 133 2.75 -0.72 14.75
CA TYR A 133 1.66 -1.61 15.10
C TYR A 133 1.18 -1.37 16.53
N ARG A 134 -0.13 -1.38 16.72
CA ARG A 134 -0.78 -1.27 18.04
C ARG A 134 -1.39 -2.60 18.46
N HIS A 135 -1.40 -2.80 19.78
CA HIS A 135 -2.14 -3.89 20.41
C HIS A 135 -3.64 -3.54 20.37
N GLU A 136 -4.38 -4.22 19.53
CA GLU A 136 -5.83 -4.10 19.41
C GLU A 136 -6.51 -5.43 19.74
N PRO A 137 -7.81 -5.45 20.08
CA PRO A 137 -8.49 -6.69 20.51
C PRO A 137 -8.43 -7.85 19.51
N MET A 138 -8.27 -7.52 18.23
CA MET A 138 -8.09 -8.52 17.17
C MET A 138 -6.61 -8.78 16.83
N GLY A 139 -5.66 -8.48 17.74
CA GLY A 139 -4.23 -8.63 17.55
C GLY A 139 -3.55 -7.37 17.03
N ALA A 140 -2.28 -7.45 16.65
CA ALA A 140 -1.53 -6.32 16.11
C ALA A 140 -2.22 -5.72 14.86
N LEU A 141 -2.44 -4.40 14.87
CA LEU A 141 -2.96 -3.63 13.75
C LEU A 141 -2.03 -2.45 13.43
N PRO A 142 -1.77 -2.13 12.16
CA PRO A 142 -1.04 -0.92 11.79
C PRO A 142 -1.78 0.33 12.29
N VAL A 143 -1.02 1.33 12.75
CA VAL A 143 -1.54 2.68 12.94
C VAL A 143 -2.16 3.13 11.62
N GLY A 144 -3.31 3.79 11.65
CA GLY A 144 -3.99 4.22 10.44
C GLY A 144 -4.56 3.09 9.57
N HIS A 145 -4.82 1.92 10.13
CA HIS A 145 -5.32 0.76 9.36
C HIS A 145 -6.64 0.99 8.61
N TYR A 146 -7.41 2.03 8.94
CA TYR A 146 -8.58 2.44 8.17
C TYR A 146 -8.16 3.26 6.94
N SER A 147 -7.27 4.25 7.13
CA SER A 147 -6.72 5.06 6.05
C SER A 147 -5.90 4.21 5.07
N LEU A 148 -5.18 3.21 5.59
CA LEU A 148 -4.47 2.22 4.78
C LEU A 148 -5.39 1.51 3.79
N MET A 149 -6.58 1.06 4.23
CA MET A 149 -7.53 0.38 3.34
C MET A 149 -8.19 1.30 2.31
N ASN A 150 -8.05 2.61 2.46
CA ASN A 150 -8.59 3.61 1.54
C ASN A 150 -7.56 4.14 0.53
N LEU A 151 -6.31 3.63 0.55
CA LEU A 151 -5.31 4.01 -0.45
C LEU A 151 -5.82 3.69 -1.86
N GLU A 152 -5.75 4.67 -2.78
CA GLU A 152 -6.37 4.58 -4.12
C GLU A 152 -5.76 3.46 -4.98
N ASN A 153 -4.47 3.13 -4.75
CA ASN A 153 -3.79 2.08 -5.48
C ASN A 153 -4.05 0.66 -4.93
N LEU A 154 -4.92 0.52 -3.93
CA LEU A 154 -5.34 -0.79 -3.43
C LEU A 154 -6.69 -1.19 -4.01
N ASN A 155 -6.83 -2.45 -4.39
CA ASN A 155 -8.09 -3.03 -4.84
C ASN A 155 -8.82 -3.65 -3.63
N VAL A 156 -9.56 -2.83 -2.91
CA VAL A 156 -10.35 -3.23 -1.74
C VAL A 156 -11.83 -3.13 -2.05
N GLN A 157 -12.58 -4.19 -1.76
CA GLN A 157 -14.02 -4.26 -1.99
C GLN A 157 -14.74 -4.58 -0.70
N GLU A 158 -15.88 -3.94 -0.50
CA GLU A 158 -16.77 -4.26 0.61
C GLU A 158 -17.63 -5.48 0.23
N GLU A 159 -17.61 -6.49 1.07
CA GLU A 159 -18.46 -7.67 0.95
C GLU A 159 -19.29 -7.84 2.21
N MET A 160 -20.52 -8.28 2.03
CA MET A 160 -21.42 -8.57 3.15
C MET A 160 -21.24 -10.01 3.59
N SER A 161 -20.94 -10.21 4.88
CA SER A 161 -20.88 -11.55 5.48
C SER A 161 -22.27 -12.17 5.57
N TYR A 162 -22.32 -13.47 5.83
CA TYR A 162 -23.58 -14.18 6.07
C TYR A 162 -24.38 -13.60 7.25
N ASN A 163 -23.72 -12.96 8.21
CA ASN A 163 -24.33 -12.31 9.38
C ASN A 163 -24.61 -10.81 9.15
N TYR A 164 -24.57 -10.32 7.91
CA TYR A 164 -24.75 -8.92 7.52
C TYR A 164 -23.67 -7.96 8.02
N ASP A 165 -22.52 -8.47 8.48
CA ASP A 165 -21.37 -7.63 8.80
C ASP A 165 -20.60 -7.27 7.51
N THR A 166 -20.18 -6.02 7.37
CA THR A 166 -19.34 -5.59 6.26
C THR A 166 -17.90 -6.05 6.48
N MET A 167 -17.35 -6.75 5.49
CA MET A 167 -15.96 -7.19 5.46
C MET A 167 -15.23 -6.54 4.28
N LEU A 168 -13.97 -6.17 4.50
CA LEU A 168 -13.11 -5.65 3.43
C LEU A 168 -12.31 -6.81 2.84
N HIS A 169 -12.58 -7.15 1.59
CA HIS A 169 -11.84 -8.13 0.81
C HIS A 169 -10.78 -7.41 -0.03
N VAL A 170 -9.56 -7.90 -0.01
CA VAL A 170 -8.42 -7.31 -0.71
C VAL A 170 -8.05 -8.19 -1.89
N TYR A 171 -8.09 -7.60 -3.07
CA TYR A 171 -7.73 -8.23 -4.33
C TYR A 171 -6.37 -7.72 -4.83
N PRO A 172 -5.68 -8.48 -5.70
CA PRO A 172 -4.47 -7.97 -6.33
C PRO A 172 -4.77 -6.72 -7.17
N THR A 173 -3.86 -5.76 -7.14
CA THR A 173 -3.95 -4.56 -7.96
C THR A 173 -3.35 -4.81 -9.33
N ALA A 174 -4.09 -4.51 -10.38
CA ALA A 174 -3.61 -4.66 -11.75
C ALA A 174 -2.39 -3.74 -12.01
N ASN A 175 -1.37 -4.29 -12.69
CA ASN A 175 -0.15 -3.57 -13.06
C ASN A 175 0.64 -2.99 -11.87
N MET A 176 0.56 -3.62 -10.69
CA MET A 176 1.36 -3.23 -9.54
C MET A 176 2.85 -3.35 -9.83
N ASP A 177 3.61 -2.31 -9.48
CA ASP A 177 5.07 -2.33 -9.60
C ASP A 177 5.72 -3.06 -8.41
N TYR A 178 6.14 -4.29 -8.63
CA TYR A 178 6.85 -5.09 -7.63
C TYR A 178 8.37 -4.88 -7.63
N SER A 179 8.91 -3.96 -8.42
CA SER A 179 10.35 -3.64 -8.43
C SER A 179 10.80 -2.95 -7.14
N VAL A 180 9.86 -2.36 -6.39
CA VAL A 180 10.10 -1.75 -5.08
C VAL A 180 10.40 -2.78 -3.98
N LEU A 181 10.06 -4.07 -4.22
CA LEU A 181 10.37 -5.19 -3.33
C LEU A 181 11.61 -5.92 -3.81
N SER A 182 12.64 -6.01 -2.98
CA SER A 182 13.82 -6.83 -3.23
C SER A 182 13.49 -8.32 -3.24
N ASP A 183 14.35 -9.15 -3.81
CA ASP A 183 14.16 -10.61 -3.80
C ASP A 183 14.18 -11.18 -2.38
N GLY A 184 14.97 -10.61 -1.46
CA GLY A 184 14.97 -10.98 -0.05
C GLY A 184 13.62 -10.69 0.63
N GLU A 185 13.03 -9.52 0.36
CA GLU A 185 11.72 -9.16 0.88
C GLU A 185 10.60 -10.06 0.32
N LYS A 186 10.65 -10.38 -0.98
CA LYS A 186 9.73 -11.36 -1.59
C LYS A 186 9.86 -12.74 -0.94
N ALA A 187 11.08 -13.18 -0.63
CA ALA A 187 11.30 -14.45 0.06
C ALA A 187 10.70 -14.44 1.48
N ILE A 188 10.78 -13.33 2.20
CA ILE A 188 10.13 -13.16 3.51
C ILE A 188 8.61 -13.23 3.37
N LEU A 189 8.05 -12.51 2.39
CA LEU A 189 6.62 -12.57 2.09
C LEU A 189 6.16 -13.99 1.77
N ASP A 190 6.91 -14.72 0.98
CA ASP A 190 6.59 -16.10 0.62
C ASP A 190 6.61 -17.06 1.82
N LYS A 191 7.50 -16.86 2.81
CA LYS A 191 7.47 -17.59 4.08
C LYS A 191 6.17 -17.32 4.84
N VAL A 192 5.80 -16.04 5.02
CA VAL A 192 4.58 -15.63 5.71
C VAL A 192 3.33 -16.14 4.99
N ILE A 193 3.30 -16.05 3.65
CA ILE A 193 2.20 -16.56 2.83
C ILE A 193 2.08 -18.08 2.99
N THR A 194 3.19 -18.81 2.89
CA THR A 194 3.20 -20.28 3.04
C THR A 194 2.64 -20.69 4.40
N LYS A 195 2.97 -19.96 5.44
CA LYS A 195 2.47 -20.22 6.79
C LYS A 195 0.98 -19.97 6.94
N PHE A 196 0.49 -18.83 6.43
CA PHE A 196 -0.85 -18.33 6.80
C PHE A 196 -1.89 -18.39 5.68
N LYS A 197 -1.54 -18.72 4.43
CA LYS A 197 -2.49 -18.71 3.30
C LYS A 197 -3.78 -19.52 3.58
N ASP A 198 -3.66 -20.64 4.28
CA ASP A 198 -4.77 -21.53 4.56
C ASP A 198 -5.48 -21.23 5.91
N TYR A 199 -4.92 -20.32 6.74
CA TYR A 199 -5.53 -19.92 8.01
C TYR A 199 -6.80 -19.08 7.77
N LYS A 200 -7.83 -19.34 8.56
CA LYS A 200 -8.98 -18.46 8.69
C LYS A 200 -8.64 -17.24 9.55
N ALA A 201 -9.44 -16.17 9.44
CA ALA A 201 -9.21 -14.95 10.20
C ALA A 201 -9.10 -15.20 11.72
N LYS A 202 -9.95 -16.07 12.28
CA LYS A 202 -9.88 -16.41 13.70
C LYS A 202 -8.58 -17.15 14.06
N GLU A 203 -8.15 -18.09 13.23
CA GLU A 203 -6.97 -18.91 13.50
C GLU A 203 -5.68 -18.06 13.53
N ILE A 204 -5.54 -17.08 12.62
CA ILE A 204 -4.38 -16.18 12.62
C ILE A 204 -4.44 -15.18 13.79
N VAL A 205 -5.64 -14.76 14.23
CA VAL A 205 -5.83 -13.93 15.42
C VAL A 205 -5.42 -14.71 16.66
N ASP A 206 -5.94 -15.93 16.85
CA ASP A 206 -5.59 -16.80 17.98
C ASP A 206 -4.06 -17.07 18.00
N TYR A 207 -3.47 -17.32 16.82
CA TYR A 207 -2.02 -17.48 16.69
C TYR A 207 -1.25 -16.21 17.10
N MET A 208 -1.73 -15.03 16.72
CA MET A 208 -1.13 -13.74 17.10
C MET A 208 -1.24 -13.48 18.61
N HIS A 209 -2.35 -13.82 19.25
CA HIS A 209 -2.55 -13.60 20.67
C HIS A 209 -1.58 -14.41 21.56
N ASP A 210 -1.07 -15.52 21.07
CA ASP A 210 -0.05 -16.32 21.75
C ASP A 210 1.38 -15.78 21.57
N GLU A 211 1.59 -14.72 20.76
CA GLU A 211 2.91 -14.12 20.62
C GLU A 211 3.29 -13.32 21.85
N ARG A 212 4.55 -13.44 22.30
CA ARG A 212 5.07 -12.71 23.45
C ARG A 212 4.90 -11.21 23.32
N ALA A 213 5.20 -10.67 22.14
CA ALA A 213 5.07 -9.24 21.85
C ALA A 213 3.64 -8.72 22.06
N TYR A 214 2.63 -9.55 21.77
CA TYR A 214 1.24 -9.20 22.07
C TYR A 214 0.93 -9.35 23.55
N GLY A 215 1.36 -10.44 24.20
CA GLY A 215 1.07 -10.70 25.63
C GLY A 215 1.73 -9.72 26.59
N GLU A 216 2.86 -9.11 26.24
CA GLU A 216 3.59 -8.15 27.07
C GLU A 216 3.16 -6.68 26.86
N THR A 217 2.25 -6.41 25.93
CA THR A 217 1.68 -5.08 25.68
C THR A 217 0.22 -5.01 26.09
N LYS A 218 -0.30 -3.80 26.33
CA LYS A 218 -1.71 -3.57 26.68
C LYS A 218 -2.47 -2.98 25.52
N SER A 219 -3.79 -3.14 25.55
CA SER A 219 -4.67 -2.55 24.54
C SER A 219 -4.39 -1.07 24.29
N GLY A 220 -4.23 -0.69 23.03
CA GLY A 220 -3.88 0.67 22.58
C GLY A 220 -2.41 1.02 22.61
N GLU A 221 -1.53 0.21 23.25
CA GLU A 221 -0.09 0.44 23.25
C GLU A 221 0.55 0.06 21.91
N ILE A 222 1.66 0.72 21.59
CA ILE A 222 2.49 0.33 20.46
C ILE A 222 3.23 -0.96 20.82
N ILE A 223 3.26 -1.90 19.89
CA ILE A 223 4.04 -3.14 20.00
C ILE A 223 5.44 -2.87 19.44
N PRO A 224 6.48 -2.70 20.28
CA PRO A 224 7.83 -2.43 19.79
C PRO A 224 8.43 -3.67 19.12
N PHE A 225 9.23 -3.46 18.08
CA PHE A 225 9.86 -4.55 17.35
C PHE A 225 10.86 -5.34 18.19
N SER A 226 11.47 -4.73 19.20
CA SER A 226 12.36 -5.42 20.14
C SER A 226 11.67 -6.56 20.89
N LEU A 227 10.38 -6.43 21.22
CA LEU A 227 9.59 -7.53 21.82
C LEU A 227 9.22 -8.61 20.80
N ALA A 228 9.19 -8.26 19.52
CA ALA A 228 8.79 -9.18 18.45
C ALA A 228 9.94 -10.07 17.95
N LYS A 229 11.17 -9.94 18.48
CA LYS A 229 12.31 -10.79 18.09
C LYS A 229 12.11 -12.28 18.39
N GLU A 230 11.22 -12.60 19.30
CA GLU A 230 10.94 -13.98 19.74
C GLU A 230 9.58 -14.46 19.23
N ILE A 231 9.24 -14.15 17.97
CA ILE A 231 8.04 -14.75 17.37
C ILE A 231 8.24 -16.27 17.20
N ARG A 232 7.12 -16.99 17.24
CA ARG A 232 7.13 -18.41 16.94
C ARG A 232 7.59 -18.63 15.51
N VAL A 233 8.66 -19.43 15.38
CA VAL A 233 9.27 -19.70 14.06
C VAL A 233 8.31 -20.50 13.19
N PHE A 234 8.24 -20.15 11.92
CA PHE A 234 7.48 -20.85 10.89
C PHE A 234 8.25 -22.04 10.34
#